data_ee02aff1c29be89977055833687d8675
#
_entry.id   ee02aff1c29be89977055833687d8675
#
_cell.length_a   1.000
_cell.length_b   1.000
_cell.length_c   1.000
_cell.angle_alpha   90.00
_cell.angle_beta   90.00
_cell.angle_gamma   90.00
#
_symmetry.space_group_name_H-M   'P 1'
#
loop_
_entity.id
_entity.type
_entity.pdbx_description
1 polymer ?
#
loop_
_entity_poly.entity_id
_entity_poly.type
_entity_poly.pdbx_seq_one_letter_code
_entity_poly.pdbx_strand_id
1 'polypeptide(L)'
;MRNAPTILHLDMDAFYASVEQASKPSLRGKAVVVGGLGPRGVVATASYEARAFGVHSAMPMAQARRLAPNAAYLVPRFSLYRAVSEQVMALLRELSPLVEPLSLDEAFVDLAASGTASDAESARRTGVRLREDIRAVTGLTGSVGLAASKMLAKIASERAKPDGLVLIEPGTERALLGPLSVRTLPGVGPATGDHLRRAGITTVEELAEAGEDELVRLVGKAHGHALYAMALARDERPVVAEREAKSVSVEDTYDVDIHDRPRIGLEVRRLADRCVRRLREAGLSGRTIVLKVRRYDFSTLTRSETLRGPTDDPAVVREAAERLLESVDTTGGVRLLGVGVSGLADYTQEDLFAQAARPSPAVSAADDPLPEPAAPSPAPGLPHWRAGQDVLHAEFGHGWVQGSGVGRVTVRFETPQSPPGRIRTFLVTDPALRPADPLPLVLPPAPVTRNEPERRAVGRQGYVSSEPASLPKSWSGAGPGATSRP
;
A
#
# COMPACT_ATOMS: atom_id res chain seq x y z
N MET A 1 -19.02 -12.75 17.18
CA MET A 1 -17.68 -12.23 17.59
C MET A 1 -16.89 -13.33 18.27
N ARG A 2 -15.57 -13.30 18.23
CA ARG A 2 -14.69 -14.26 18.89
C ARG A 2 -14.63 -14.00 20.40
N ASN A 3 -14.32 -15.06 21.14
CA ASN A 3 -14.15 -14.95 22.61
C ASN A 3 -12.73 -14.49 23.00
N ALA A 4 -11.82 -14.38 22.04
CA ALA A 4 -10.45 -13.94 22.23
C ALA A 4 -10.05 -12.89 21.19
N PRO A 5 -9.16 -11.93 21.51
CA PRO A 5 -8.75 -10.84 20.63
C PRO A 5 -7.67 -11.29 19.61
N THR A 6 -8.03 -12.27 18.78
CA THR A 6 -7.12 -12.93 17.84
C THR A 6 -7.15 -12.36 16.41
N ILE A 7 -7.92 -11.30 16.15
CA ILE A 7 -7.81 -10.51 14.94
C ILE A 7 -6.78 -9.41 15.17
N LEU A 8 -5.73 -9.42 14.36
CA LEU A 8 -4.71 -8.39 14.31
C LEU A 8 -4.99 -7.45 13.14
N HIS A 9 -4.85 -6.14 13.34
CA HIS A 9 -4.73 -5.14 12.30
C HIS A 9 -3.38 -4.45 12.43
N LEU A 10 -2.57 -4.47 11.37
CA LEU A 10 -1.35 -3.71 11.23
C LEU A 10 -1.61 -2.48 10.35
N ASP A 11 -1.03 -1.35 10.74
CA ASP A 11 -1.00 -0.13 9.93
C ASP A 11 0.37 0.54 10.10
N MET A 12 1.12 0.70 9.01
CA MET A 12 2.46 1.29 9.02
C MET A 12 2.39 2.80 9.28
N ASP A 13 3.22 3.29 10.17
CA ASP A 13 3.20 4.68 10.61
C ASP A 13 3.66 5.66 9.52
N ALA A 14 2.73 6.51 9.05
CA ALA A 14 2.98 7.51 8.01
C ALA A 14 3.78 6.95 6.81
N PHE A 15 3.37 5.79 6.29
CA PHE A 15 4.16 4.86 5.50
C PHE A 15 5.05 5.51 4.44
N TYR A 16 4.49 6.21 3.43
CA TYR A 16 5.32 6.78 2.36
C TYR A 16 6.31 7.82 2.88
N ALA A 17 5.90 8.65 3.83
CA ALA A 17 6.79 9.66 4.40
C ALA A 17 7.91 9.00 5.25
N SER A 18 7.61 7.94 5.98
CA SER A 18 8.58 7.17 6.78
C SER A 18 9.59 6.45 5.87
N VAL A 19 9.15 5.86 4.75
CA VAL A 19 10.06 5.30 3.74
C VAL A 19 10.97 6.37 3.16
N GLU A 20 10.47 7.58 2.87
CA GLU A 20 11.28 8.69 2.39
C GLU A 20 12.30 9.16 3.43
N GLN A 21 11.92 9.26 4.70
CA GLN A 21 12.85 9.61 5.80
C GLN A 21 13.88 8.50 6.04
N ALA A 22 13.52 7.22 5.95
CA ALA A 22 14.43 6.10 6.11
C ALA A 22 15.46 6.05 4.96
N SER A 23 15.01 6.26 3.72
CA SER A 23 15.86 6.23 2.52
C SER A 23 16.77 7.46 2.36
N LYS A 24 16.44 8.58 3.03
CA LYS A 24 17.13 9.86 2.90
C LYS A 24 17.53 10.40 4.29
N PRO A 25 18.73 10.06 4.79
CA PRO A 25 19.19 10.43 6.14
C PRO A 25 19.04 11.92 6.49
N SER A 26 19.19 12.80 5.51
CA SER A 26 19.01 14.24 5.69
C SER A 26 17.55 14.66 5.99
N LEU A 27 16.58 13.78 5.79
CA LEU A 27 15.16 14.02 6.05
C LEU A 27 14.67 13.39 7.37
N ARG A 28 15.48 12.60 8.05
CA ARG A 28 15.13 11.98 9.34
C ARG A 28 14.79 13.06 10.37
N GLY A 29 13.65 12.92 11.04
CA GLY A 29 13.14 13.88 12.02
C GLY A 29 12.72 15.24 11.44
N LYS A 30 12.54 15.35 10.13
CA LYS A 30 12.06 16.57 9.47
C LYS A 30 10.67 16.37 8.89
N ALA A 31 9.94 17.46 8.73
CA ALA A 31 8.65 17.46 8.08
C ALA A 31 8.79 17.02 6.60
N VAL A 32 8.15 15.91 6.25
CA VAL A 32 8.11 15.34 4.89
C VAL A 32 6.66 15.18 4.46
N VAL A 33 6.36 15.62 3.25
CA VAL A 33 5.04 15.51 2.63
C VAL A 33 5.21 14.82 1.26
N VAL A 34 4.57 13.68 1.10
CA VAL A 34 4.58 12.90 -0.15
C VAL A 34 3.24 13.08 -0.85
N GLY A 35 3.25 13.35 -2.15
CA GLY A 35 2.01 13.47 -2.92
C GLY A 35 2.19 14.10 -4.29
N GLY A 36 1.08 14.45 -4.92
CA GLY A 36 1.08 15.17 -6.19
C GLY A 36 1.54 16.62 -6.00
N LEU A 37 2.61 17.03 -6.67
CA LEU A 37 3.20 18.37 -6.50
C LEU A 37 2.59 19.44 -7.42
N GLY A 38 1.75 19.02 -8.39
CA GLY A 38 1.06 19.90 -9.32
C GLY A 38 -0.01 20.78 -8.66
N PRO A 39 -0.61 21.72 -9.41
CA PRO A 39 -1.58 22.71 -8.88
C PRO A 39 -2.79 22.07 -8.20
N ARG A 40 -3.20 20.89 -8.68
CA ARG A 40 -4.34 20.10 -8.15
C ARG A 40 -3.90 18.88 -7.36
N GLY A 41 -2.60 18.84 -7.01
CA GLY A 41 -2.04 17.76 -6.22
C GLY A 41 -2.63 17.69 -4.81
N VAL A 42 -2.65 16.49 -4.26
CA VAL A 42 -3.08 16.23 -2.88
C VAL A 42 -1.97 15.52 -2.12
N VAL A 43 -1.98 15.69 -0.81
CA VAL A 43 -1.11 14.97 0.11
C VAL A 43 -1.54 13.50 0.13
N ALA A 44 -0.64 12.59 -0.23
CA ALA A 44 -0.84 11.15 -0.03
C ALA A 44 -0.52 10.78 1.42
N THR A 45 0.66 11.18 1.91
CA THR A 45 1.08 10.93 3.29
C THR A 45 1.91 12.11 3.82
N ALA A 46 1.69 12.47 5.07
CA ALA A 46 2.47 13.45 5.82
C ALA A 46 3.16 12.77 7.00
N SER A 47 4.46 13.02 7.21
CA SER A 47 5.19 12.56 8.40
C SER A 47 4.61 13.17 9.68
N TYR A 48 4.89 12.58 10.83
CA TYR A 48 4.39 13.10 12.10
C TYR A 48 4.89 14.52 12.38
N GLU A 49 6.10 14.86 11.95
CA GLU A 49 6.64 16.20 12.03
C GLU A 49 5.85 17.17 11.13
N ALA A 50 5.39 16.75 9.96
CA ALA A 50 4.52 17.57 9.11
C ALA A 50 3.10 17.70 9.68
N ARG A 51 2.58 16.64 10.32
CA ARG A 51 1.27 16.66 11.00
C ARG A 51 1.23 17.66 12.15
N ALA A 52 2.36 17.91 12.84
CA ALA A 52 2.45 18.93 13.87
C ALA A 52 2.13 20.36 13.36
N PHE A 53 2.27 20.61 12.06
CA PHE A 53 1.85 21.84 11.39
C PHE A 53 0.40 21.79 10.86
N GLY A 54 -0.36 20.73 11.15
CA GLY A 54 -1.72 20.54 10.68
C GLY A 54 -1.82 19.95 9.26
N VAL A 55 -0.72 19.48 8.66
CA VAL A 55 -0.74 18.78 7.36
C VAL A 55 -1.24 17.35 7.53
N HIS A 56 -2.18 16.93 6.68
CA HIS A 56 -2.75 15.57 6.73
C HIS A 56 -3.03 15.01 5.33
N SER A 57 -3.23 13.71 5.23
CA SER A 57 -3.61 13.00 3.98
C SER A 57 -4.90 13.58 3.39
N ALA A 58 -5.00 13.55 2.06
CA ALA A 58 -6.06 14.14 1.24
C ALA A 58 -6.14 15.69 1.25
N MET A 59 -5.31 16.39 2.02
CA MET A 59 -5.22 17.85 1.99
C MET A 59 -4.71 18.33 0.62
N PRO A 60 -5.25 19.45 0.05
CA PRO A 60 -4.65 20.06 -1.13
C PRO A 60 -3.19 20.44 -0.90
N MET A 61 -2.31 20.09 -1.84
CA MET A 61 -0.85 20.34 -1.73
C MET A 61 -0.53 21.82 -1.54
N ALA A 62 -1.29 22.71 -2.19
CA ALA A 62 -1.15 24.16 -2.01
C ALA A 62 -1.44 24.62 -0.57
N GLN A 63 -2.39 23.96 0.12
CA GLN A 63 -2.67 24.24 1.53
C GLN A 63 -1.55 23.68 2.43
N ALA A 64 -1.07 22.47 2.18
CA ALA A 64 0.05 21.89 2.91
C ALA A 64 1.30 22.80 2.84
N ARG A 65 1.61 23.35 1.66
CA ARG A 65 2.74 24.30 1.48
C ARG A 65 2.58 25.57 2.29
N ARG A 66 1.36 26.05 2.51
CA ARG A 66 1.13 27.23 3.38
C ARG A 66 1.32 26.91 4.85
N LEU A 67 0.89 25.70 5.28
CA LEU A 67 1.00 25.27 6.68
C LEU A 67 2.43 24.88 7.07
N ALA A 68 3.16 24.22 6.20
CA ALA A 68 4.52 23.75 6.45
C ALA A 68 5.49 24.17 5.31
N PRO A 69 5.79 25.47 5.14
CA PRO A 69 6.57 25.97 4.01
C PRO A 69 7.99 25.40 3.94
N ASN A 70 8.54 24.96 5.06
CA ASN A 70 9.90 24.40 5.17
C ASN A 70 9.92 22.85 5.12
N ALA A 71 8.79 22.19 4.87
CA ALA A 71 8.75 20.74 4.73
C ALA A 71 9.37 20.29 3.39
N ALA A 72 9.88 19.07 3.35
CA ALA A 72 10.29 18.44 2.09
C ALA A 72 9.05 17.91 1.35
N TYR A 73 8.82 18.38 0.12
CA TYR A 73 7.71 17.99 -0.73
C TYR A 73 8.21 17.07 -1.84
N LEU A 74 7.81 15.79 -1.80
CA LEU A 74 8.36 14.73 -2.64
C LEU A 74 7.26 14.05 -3.46
N VAL A 75 7.61 13.65 -4.69
CA VAL A 75 6.74 12.77 -5.48
C VAL A 75 6.78 11.34 -4.91
N PRO A 76 5.68 10.56 -5.01
CA PRO A 76 5.66 9.17 -4.56
C PRO A 76 6.61 8.29 -5.40
N ARG A 77 7.32 7.38 -4.74
CA ARG A 77 8.15 6.32 -5.35
C ARG A 77 7.51 4.95 -5.14
N PHE A 78 6.43 4.67 -5.89
CA PHE A 78 5.60 3.47 -5.67
C PHE A 78 6.36 2.15 -5.81
N SER A 79 7.39 2.08 -6.66
CA SER A 79 8.24 0.89 -6.76
C SER A 79 8.93 0.55 -5.43
N LEU A 80 9.51 1.57 -4.78
CA LEU A 80 10.12 1.39 -3.45
C LEU A 80 9.08 1.04 -2.39
N TYR A 81 7.92 1.72 -2.39
CA TYR A 81 6.86 1.45 -1.40
C TYR A 81 6.32 0.02 -1.52
N ARG A 82 6.16 -0.50 -2.76
CA ARG A 82 5.77 -1.90 -2.97
C ARG A 82 6.83 -2.87 -2.47
N ALA A 83 8.11 -2.62 -2.74
CA ALA A 83 9.19 -3.48 -2.28
C ALA A 83 9.26 -3.56 -0.75
N VAL A 84 9.06 -2.43 -0.05
CA VAL A 84 9.00 -2.39 1.41
C VAL A 84 7.71 -3.06 1.94
N SER A 85 6.57 -2.79 1.30
CA SER A 85 5.28 -3.42 1.62
C SER A 85 5.38 -4.95 1.53
N GLU A 86 6.02 -5.48 0.49
CA GLU A 86 6.15 -6.94 0.32
C GLU A 86 6.97 -7.58 1.45
N GLN A 87 8.02 -6.91 1.97
CA GLN A 87 8.75 -7.37 3.15
C GLN A 87 7.85 -7.45 4.39
N VAL A 88 7.01 -6.43 4.60
CA VAL A 88 6.05 -6.41 5.71
C VAL A 88 4.98 -7.51 5.55
N MET A 89 4.42 -7.65 4.35
CA MET A 89 3.40 -8.68 4.06
C MET A 89 3.97 -10.09 4.18
N ALA A 90 5.26 -10.31 3.88
CA ALA A 90 5.93 -11.58 4.11
C ALA A 90 5.95 -11.94 5.61
N LEU A 91 6.31 -10.99 6.49
CA LEU A 91 6.26 -11.21 7.94
C LEU A 91 4.84 -11.56 8.45
N LEU A 92 3.81 -10.92 7.88
CA LEU A 92 2.43 -11.24 8.24
C LEU A 92 2.02 -12.66 7.80
N ARG A 93 2.45 -13.10 6.61
CA ARG A 93 2.19 -14.46 6.11
C ARG A 93 2.89 -15.55 6.93
N GLU A 94 4.01 -15.23 7.58
CA GLU A 94 4.65 -16.14 8.55
C GLU A 94 3.80 -16.36 9.81
N LEU A 95 2.98 -15.38 10.19
CA LEU A 95 2.10 -15.49 11.36
C LEU A 95 0.84 -16.31 11.09
N SER A 96 0.27 -16.21 9.88
CA SER A 96 -0.99 -16.86 9.54
C SER A 96 -1.17 -17.00 8.03
N PRO A 97 -1.82 -18.08 7.56
CA PRO A 97 -2.24 -18.19 6.17
C PRO A 97 -3.38 -17.22 5.80
N LEU A 98 -4.11 -16.70 6.82
CA LEU A 98 -5.19 -15.74 6.61
C LEU A 98 -4.69 -14.32 6.87
N VAL A 99 -4.09 -13.72 5.84
CA VAL A 99 -3.70 -12.32 5.78
C VAL A 99 -4.54 -11.63 4.70
N GLU A 100 -5.23 -10.55 5.06
CA GLU A 100 -6.05 -9.73 4.16
C GLU A 100 -5.40 -8.36 3.99
N PRO A 101 -4.59 -8.11 2.95
CA PRO A 101 -4.07 -6.79 2.63
C PRO A 101 -5.22 -5.84 2.24
N LEU A 102 -5.20 -4.63 2.78
CA LEU A 102 -6.14 -3.56 2.44
C LEU A 102 -5.49 -2.51 1.53
N SER A 103 -4.20 -2.26 1.74
CA SER A 103 -3.37 -1.32 0.99
C SER A 103 -1.90 -1.78 1.03
N LEU A 104 -0.96 -0.93 0.62
CA LEU A 104 0.48 -1.21 0.75
C LEU A 104 0.96 -1.20 2.20
N ASP A 105 0.22 -0.58 3.10
CA ASP A 105 0.65 -0.26 4.46
C ASP A 105 -0.26 -0.84 5.56
N GLU A 106 -1.40 -1.45 5.20
CA GLU A 106 -2.31 -2.02 6.19
C GLU A 106 -2.86 -3.40 5.79
N ALA A 107 -3.02 -4.27 6.79
CA ALA A 107 -3.58 -5.59 6.61
C ALA A 107 -4.25 -6.11 7.89
N PHE A 108 -5.24 -7.00 7.71
CA PHE A 108 -5.74 -7.86 8.78
C PHE A 108 -5.05 -9.22 8.77
N VAL A 109 -4.88 -9.79 9.96
CA VAL A 109 -4.36 -11.16 10.16
C VAL A 109 -5.24 -11.90 11.15
N ASP A 110 -5.57 -13.14 10.82
CA ASP A 110 -6.27 -14.06 11.71
C ASP A 110 -5.26 -14.95 12.45
N LEU A 111 -4.88 -14.58 13.67
CA LEU A 111 -3.89 -15.32 14.45
C LEU A 111 -4.41 -16.68 14.95
N ALA A 112 -5.72 -16.85 15.09
CA ALA A 112 -6.31 -18.13 15.52
C ALA A 112 -6.26 -19.18 14.42
N ALA A 113 -6.27 -18.77 13.15
CA ALA A 113 -6.27 -19.70 12.01
C ALA A 113 -5.01 -20.56 11.91
N SER A 114 -3.88 -20.07 12.42
CA SER A 114 -2.59 -20.77 12.47
C SER A 114 -2.27 -21.34 13.86
N GLY A 115 -3.12 -21.07 14.88
CA GLY A 115 -2.80 -21.38 16.26
C GLY A 115 -1.72 -20.48 16.88
N THR A 116 -1.31 -19.40 16.20
CA THR A 116 -0.28 -18.45 16.68
C THR A 116 -0.72 -17.74 17.95
N ALA A 117 -2.02 -17.45 18.09
CA ALA A 117 -2.60 -16.93 19.31
C ALA A 117 -3.97 -17.53 19.58
N SER A 118 -4.26 -17.85 20.85
CA SER A 118 -5.54 -18.39 21.32
C SER A 118 -6.20 -17.52 22.41
N ASP A 119 -5.45 -16.60 23.00
CA ASP A 119 -5.87 -15.73 24.09
C ASP A 119 -5.24 -14.32 23.98
N ALA A 120 -5.59 -13.44 24.88
CA ALA A 120 -5.13 -12.05 24.88
C ALA A 120 -3.62 -11.92 25.07
N GLU A 121 -3.03 -12.76 25.92
CA GLU A 121 -1.60 -12.69 26.24
C GLU A 121 -0.74 -13.18 25.06
N SER A 122 -1.09 -14.30 24.43
CA SER A 122 -0.40 -14.80 23.24
C SER A 122 -0.56 -13.84 22.05
N ALA A 123 -1.75 -13.26 21.87
CA ALA A 123 -1.98 -12.24 20.83
C ALA A 123 -1.10 -10.99 21.06
N ARG A 124 -1.02 -10.51 22.30
CA ARG A 124 -0.16 -9.37 22.68
C ARG A 124 1.32 -9.65 22.39
N ARG A 125 1.85 -10.79 22.82
CA ARG A 125 3.24 -11.18 22.54
C ARG A 125 3.52 -11.24 21.05
N THR A 126 2.62 -11.82 20.26
CA THR A 126 2.75 -11.87 18.81
C THR A 126 2.78 -10.46 18.19
N GLY A 127 1.89 -9.57 18.62
CA GLY A 127 1.87 -8.19 18.13
C GLY A 127 3.13 -7.38 18.48
N VAL A 128 3.69 -7.57 19.68
CA VAL A 128 4.96 -6.94 20.10
C VAL A 128 6.10 -7.43 19.20
N ARG A 129 6.24 -8.75 19.06
CA ARG A 129 7.27 -9.36 18.22
C ARG A 129 7.17 -8.91 16.75
N LEU A 130 5.98 -8.89 16.20
CA LEU A 130 5.77 -8.42 14.82
C LEU A 130 6.30 -7.00 14.62
N ARG A 131 6.03 -6.07 15.55
CA ARG A 131 6.55 -4.69 15.47
C ARG A 131 8.07 -4.63 15.52
N GLU A 132 8.70 -5.47 16.35
CA GLU A 132 10.16 -5.61 16.42
C GLU A 132 10.73 -6.16 15.11
N ASP A 133 10.12 -7.20 14.55
CA ASP A 133 10.53 -7.82 13.28
C ASP A 133 10.40 -6.83 12.11
N ILE A 134 9.30 -6.09 12.03
CA ILE A 134 9.11 -5.02 11.03
C ILE A 134 10.23 -3.98 11.14
N ARG A 135 10.54 -3.53 12.35
CA ARG A 135 11.61 -2.55 12.57
C ARG A 135 12.99 -3.12 12.19
N ALA A 136 13.26 -4.36 12.49
CA ALA A 136 14.53 -5.02 12.16
C ALA A 136 14.70 -5.17 10.64
N VAL A 137 13.64 -5.55 9.91
CA VAL A 137 13.69 -5.83 8.47
C VAL A 137 13.64 -4.54 7.63
N THR A 138 12.83 -3.55 8.03
CA THR A 138 12.56 -2.36 7.21
C THR A 138 13.14 -1.07 7.78
N GLY A 139 13.49 -1.02 9.06
CA GLY A 139 13.86 0.20 9.78
C GLY A 139 12.65 1.12 10.06
N LEU A 140 11.42 0.68 9.77
CA LEU A 140 10.18 1.46 9.94
C LEU A 140 9.40 0.97 11.15
N THR A 141 8.40 1.78 11.55
CA THR A 141 7.47 1.44 12.61
C THR A 141 6.07 1.16 12.06
N GLY A 142 5.34 0.33 12.79
CA GLY A 142 3.93 0.06 12.54
C GLY A 142 3.15 -0.03 13.84
N SER A 143 1.89 0.35 13.78
CA SER A 143 0.95 0.30 14.89
C SER A 143 0.02 -0.89 14.77
N VAL A 144 -0.14 -1.63 15.87
CA VAL A 144 -0.89 -2.89 15.91
C VAL A 144 -2.13 -2.74 16.78
N GLY A 145 -3.26 -3.17 16.23
CA GLY A 145 -4.50 -3.35 16.97
C GLY A 145 -4.89 -4.82 17.07
N LEU A 146 -5.29 -5.26 18.24
CA LEU A 146 -5.73 -6.63 18.54
C LEU A 146 -7.15 -6.59 19.10
N ALA A 147 -8.06 -7.37 18.56
CA ALA A 147 -9.44 -7.43 19.02
C ALA A 147 -10.17 -8.71 18.58
N ALA A 148 -11.43 -8.86 19.01
CA ALA A 148 -12.30 -9.96 18.64
C ALA A 148 -12.93 -9.82 17.23
N SER A 149 -12.76 -8.67 16.56
CA SER A 149 -13.30 -8.41 15.22
C SER A 149 -12.41 -7.47 14.41
N LYS A 150 -12.59 -7.46 13.08
CA LYS A 150 -11.84 -6.59 12.16
C LYS A 150 -12.05 -5.11 12.46
N MET A 151 -13.29 -4.70 12.71
CA MET A 151 -13.61 -3.31 13.02
C MET A 151 -12.87 -2.84 14.28
N LEU A 152 -12.95 -3.61 15.34
CA LEU A 152 -12.31 -3.26 16.61
C LEU A 152 -10.78 -3.27 16.50
N ALA A 153 -10.21 -4.26 15.80
CA ALA A 153 -8.76 -4.32 15.56
C ALA A 153 -8.26 -3.09 14.80
N LYS A 154 -9.02 -2.61 13.79
CA LYS A 154 -8.68 -1.40 13.05
C LYS A 154 -8.77 -0.13 13.91
N ILE A 155 -9.80 -0.02 14.74
CA ILE A 155 -9.93 1.09 15.70
C ILE A 155 -8.78 1.05 16.73
N ALA A 156 -8.40 -0.15 17.19
CA ALA A 156 -7.30 -0.33 18.13
C ALA A 156 -5.97 0.12 17.52
N SER A 157 -5.66 -0.25 16.28
CA SER A 157 -4.41 0.15 15.61
C SER A 157 -4.33 1.67 15.40
N GLU A 158 -5.43 2.33 15.01
CA GLU A 158 -5.46 3.79 14.88
C GLU A 158 -5.20 4.49 16.22
N ARG A 159 -5.72 3.95 17.33
CA ARG A 159 -5.44 4.46 18.69
C ARG A 159 -4.01 4.15 19.16
N ALA A 160 -3.37 3.15 18.58
CA ALA A 160 -2.00 2.77 18.89
C ALA A 160 -0.94 3.68 18.23
N LYS A 161 -1.32 4.49 17.23
CA LYS A 161 -0.38 5.34 16.48
C LYS A 161 0.20 6.48 17.33
N PRO A 162 1.50 6.80 17.15
CA PRO A 162 2.49 6.05 16.39
C PRO A 162 3.17 4.96 17.21
N ASP A 163 3.69 3.92 16.53
CA ASP A 163 4.58 2.89 17.08
C ASP A 163 4.05 2.22 18.34
N GLY A 164 2.73 1.96 18.37
CA GLY A 164 2.06 1.40 19.53
C GLY A 164 1.41 0.04 19.28
N LEU A 165 0.89 -0.52 20.36
CA LEU A 165 0.03 -1.69 20.35
C LEU A 165 -1.14 -1.47 21.31
N VAL A 166 -2.35 -1.63 20.81
CA VAL A 166 -3.58 -1.60 21.62
C VAL A 166 -4.32 -2.91 21.44
N LEU A 167 -4.68 -3.54 22.56
CA LEU A 167 -5.53 -4.71 22.60
C LEU A 167 -6.85 -4.33 23.28
N ILE A 168 -7.96 -4.64 22.62
CA ILE A 168 -9.31 -4.48 23.17
C ILE A 168 -9.74 -5.82 23.77
N GLU A 169 -9.90 -5.83 25.11
CA GLU A 169 -10.33 -7.01 25.85
C GLU A 169 -11.79 -7.34 25.55
N PRO A 170 -12.14 -8.63 25.35
CA PRO A 170 -13.51 -9.05 25.20
C PRO A 170 -14.41 -8.60 26.38
N GLY A 171 -15.58 -8.07 26.07
CA GLY A 171 -16.51 -7.53 27.05
C GLY A 171 -16.34 -6.03 27.35
N THR A 172 -15.26 -5.39 26.88
CA THR A 172 -15.03 -3.94 27.07
C THR A 172 -15.39 -3.09 25.86
N GLU A 173 -15.79 -3.71 24.76
CA GLU A 173 -15.93 -3.08 23.44
C GLU A 173 -16.92 -1.92 23.44
N ARG A 174 -18.10 -2.10 24.03
CA ARG A 174 -19.13 -1.06 24.07
C ARG A 174 -18.73 0.13 24.94
N ALA A 175 -18.11 -0.13 26.08
CA ALA A 175 -17.59 0.92 26.97
C ALA A 175 -16.47 1.72 26.27
N LEU A 176 -15.66 1.07 25.44
CA LEU A 176 -14.62 1.73 24.66
C LEU A 176 -15.19 2.53 23.50
N LEU A 177 -16.16 1.98 22.75
CA LEU A 177 -16.73 2.61 21.56
C LEU A 177 -17.66 3.76 21.90
N GLY A 178 -18.50 3.63 22.94
CA GLY A 178 -19.59 4.55 23.26
C GLY A 178 -19.20 6.03 23.19
N PRO A 179 -18.16 6.49 23.90
CA PRO A 179 -17.75 7.90 23.91
C PRO A 179 -17.05 8.36 22.64
N LEU A 180 -16.71 7.46 21.70
CA LEU A 180 -16.02 7.86 20.48
C LEU A 180 -16.96 8.54 19.48
N SER A 181 -16.40 9.46 18.69
CA SER A 181 -17.14 10.06 17.57
C SER A 181 -17.61 8.98 16.59
N VAL A 182 -18.81 9.14 16.04
CA VAL A 182 -19.34 8.28 14.96
C VAL A 182 -18.38 8.15 13.77
N ARG A 183 -17.53 9.15 13.55
CA ARG A 183 -16.51 9.16 12.49
C ARG A 183 -15.41 8.13 12.69
N THR A 184 -15.29 7.54 13.88
CA THR A 184 -14.36 6.44 14.15
C THR A 184 -14.82 5.15 13.48
N LEU A 185 -16.13 5.00 13.23
CA LEU A 185 -16.65 3.80 12.59
C LEU A 185 -16.32 3.75 11.10
N PRO A 186 -15.85 2.60 10.59
CA PRO A 186 -15.62 2.41 9.16
C PRO A 186 -16.84 2.75 8.33
N GLY A 187 -16.64 3.53 7.25
CA GLY A 187 -17.74 3.97 6.38
C GLY A 187 -18.41 5.29 6.79
N VAL A 188 -18.10 5.85 7.96
CA VAL A 188 -18.57 7.17 8.35
C VAL A 188 -17.57 8.25 7.94
N GLY A 189 -17.65 8.64 6.68
CA GLY A 189 -16.88 9.78 6.14
C GLY A 189 -17.48 11.14 6.55
N PRO A 190 -16.86 12.27 6.10
CA PRO A 190 -17.33 13.61 6.44
C PRO A 190 -18.81 13.84 6.14
N ALA A 191 -19.29 13.45 4.95
CA ALA A 191 -20.69 13.65 4.56
C ALA A 191 -21.68 12.88 5.45
N THR A 192 -21.40 11.59 5.73
CA THR A 192 -22.24 10.78 6.64
C THR A 192 -22.16 11.32 8.06
N GLY A 193 -20.97 11.66 8.55
CA GLY A 193 -20.80 12.25 9.88
C GLY A 193 -21.53 13.57 10.05
N ASP A 194 -21.52 14.45 9.03
CA ASP A 194 -22.27 15.71 9.05
C ASP A 194 -23.78 15.50 8.95
N HIS A 195 -24.22 14.44 8.27
CA HIS A 195 -25.64 14.06 8.21
C HIS A 195 -26.14 13.57 9.58
N LEU A 196 -25.39 12.65 10.23
CA LEU A 196 -25.71 12.17 11.58
C LEU A 196 -25.67 13.31 12.61
N ARG A 197 -24.67 14.19 12.56
CA ARG A 197 -24.57 15.36 13.45
C ARG A 197 -25.78 16.28 13.34
N ARG A 198 -26.33 16.50 12.13
CA ARG A 198 -27.57 17.28 11.95
C ARG A 198 -28.81 16.62 12.58
N ALA A 199 -28.76 15.29 12.73
CA ALA A 199 -29.78 14.53 13.45
C ALA A 199 -29.52 14.42 14.97
N GLY A 200 -28.47 15.12 15.48
CA GLY A 200 -28.09 15.09 16.90
C GLY A 200 -27.21 13.91 17.31
N ILE A 201 -26.74 13.12 16.35
CA ILE A 201 -25.95 11.90 16.60
C ILE A 201 -24.47 12.22 16.35
N THR A 202 -23.65 12.27 17.39
CA THR A 202 -22.22 12.63 17.35
C THR A 202 -21.31 11.51 17.87
N THR A 203 -21.79 10.71 18.82
CA THR A 203 -21.06 9.60 19.43
C THR A 203 -21.63 8.24 19.00
N VAL A 204 -20.84 7.19 19.21
CA VAL A 204 -21.27 5.81 18.93
C VAL A 204 -22.39 5.37 19.87
N GLU A 205 -22.40 5.87 21.11
CA GLU A 205 -23.47 5.61 22.07
C GLU A 205 -24.78 6.19 21.60
N GLU A 206 -24.83 7.48 21.25
CA GLU A 206 -25.99 8.13 20.65
C GLU A 206 -26.47 7.43 19.37
N LEU A 207 -25.52 6.89 18.57
CA LEU A 207 -25.85 6.10 17.38
C LEU A 207 -26.55 4.79 17.74
N ALA A 208 -26.13 4.10 18.80
CA ALA A 208 -26.78 2.88 19.29
C ALA A 208 -28.15 3.18 19.90
N GLU A 209 -28.31 4.29 20.63
CA GLU A 209 -29.55 4.73 21.25
C GLU A 209 -30.62 5.17 20.23
N ALA A 210 -30.22 5.76 19.11
CA ALA A 210 -31.11 6.14 18.02
C ALA A 210 -31.89 4.96 17.42
N GLY A 211 -31.33 3.74 17.53
CA GLY A 211 -31.94 2.52 17.04
C GLY A 211 -31.82 2.30 15.54
N GLU A 212 -32.08 1.08 15.13
CA GLU A 212 -31.87 0.62 13.76
C GLU A 212 -32.78 1.32 12.74
N ASP A 213 -34.09 1.44 13.07
CA ASP A 213 -35.08 2.03 12.18
C ASP A 213 -34.76 3.50 11.86
N GLU A 214 -34.33 4.27 12.86
CA GLU A 214 -33.94 5.66 12.66
C GLU A 214 -32.71 5.77 11.77
N LEU A 215 -31.69 4.93 11.98
CA LEU A 215 -30.51 4.91 11.14
C LEU A 215 -30.82 4.51 9.70
N VAL A 216 -31.71 3.54 9.50
CA VAL A 216 -32.19 3.15 8.15
C VAL A 216 -32.91 4.34 7.49
N ARG A 217 -33.69 5.10 8.21
CA ARG A 217 -34.39 6.30 7.71
C ARG A 217 -33.37 7.39 7.30
N LEU A 218 -32.34 7.61 8.11
CA LEU A 218 -31.35 8.66 7.90
C LEU A 218 -30.36 8.35 6.75
N VAL A 219 -29.81 7.15 6.69
CA VAL A 219 -28.68 6.84 5.78
C VAL A 219 -28.98 5.70 4.79
N GLY A 220 -30.23 5.22 4.77
CA GLY A 220 -30.66 4.13 3.89
C GLY A 220 -30.44 2.74 4.48
N LYS A 221 -31.18 1.75 3.94
CA LYS A 221 -31.32 0.42 4.54
C LYS A 221 -29.99 -0.28 4.80
N ALA A 222 -29.18 -0.47 3.77
CA ALA A 222 -27.92 -1.22 3.91
C ALA A 222 -26.92 -0.54 4.85
N HIS A 223 -26.81 0.78 4.76
CA HIS A 223 -25.88 1.55 5.59
C HIS A 223 -26.36 1.68 7.03
N GLY A 224 -27.67 1.89 7.24
CA GLY A 224 -28.28 1.97 8.58
C GLY A 224 -28.11 0.70 9.39
N HIS A 225 -28.43 -0.48 8.80
CA HIS A 225 -28.20 -1.77 9.45
C HIS A 225 -26.71 -1.97 9.81
N ALA A 226 -25.80 -1.64 8.88
CA ALA A 226 -24.37 -1.79 9.12
C ALA A 226 -23.86 -0.88 10.26
N LEU A 227 -24.31 0.38 10.30
CA LEU A 227 -23.92 1.32 11.35
C LEU A 227 -24.48 0.91 12.72
N TYR A 228 -25.73 0.46 12.76
CA TYR A 228 -26.33 -0.03 14.01
C TYR A 228 -25.59 -1.25 14.55
N ALA A 229 -25.29 -2.23 13.70
CA ALA A 229 -24.50 -3.39 14.11
C ALA A 229 -23.10 -2.98 14.64
N MET A 230 -22.42 -2.04 13.97
CA MET A 230 -21.14 -1.52 14.41
C MET A 230 -21.22 -0.76 15.73
N ALA A 231 -22.28 0.03 15.96
CA ALA A 231 -22.50 0.74 17.23
C ALA A 231 -22.69 -0.22 18.41
N LEU A 232 -23.24 -1.41 18.14
CA LEU A 232 -23.35 -2.50 19.11
C LEU A 232 -22.07 -3.36 19.20
N ALA A 233 -20.96 -2.90 18.61
CA ALA A 233 -19.69 -3.63 18.49
C ALA A 233 -19.79 -4.96 17.72
N ARG A 234 -20.80 -5.18 16.89
CA ARG A 234 -21.01 -6.41 16.13
C ARG A 234 -20.35 -6.31 14.77
N ASP A 235 -19.34 -7.15 14.54
CA ASP A 235 -18.69 -7.33 13.24
C ASP A 235 -18.20 -8.79 13.12
N GLU A 236 -18.85 -9.55 12.26
CA GLU A 236 -18.59 -10.98 12.05
C GLU A 236 -17.85 -11.28 10.76
N ARG A 237 -17.39 -10.23 10.04
CA ARG A 237 -16.69 -10.38 8.78
C ARG A 237 -15.38 -11.16 8.99
N PRO A 238 -15.17 -12.28 8.28
CA PRO A 238 -13.92 -13.03 8.39
C PRO A 238 -12.75 -12.26 7.76
N VAL A 239 -11.52 -12.65 8.13
CA VAL A 239 -10.32 -12.29 7.40
C VAL A 239 -10.24 -13.17 6.15
N VAL A 240 -10.09 -12.56 4.98
CA VAL A 240 -10.09 -13.25 3.67
C VAL A 240 -8.73 -13.03 3.01
N ALA A 241 -7.95 -14.11 2.85
CA ALA A 241 -6.58 -14.04 2.35
C ALA A 241 -6.48 -13.51 0.91
N GLU A 242 -7.43 -13.90 0.08
CA GLU A 242 -7.46 -13.49 -1.33
C GLU A 242 -8.78 -12.77 -1.62
N ARG A 243 -8.67 -11.52 -2.01
CA ARG A 243 -9.79 -10.77 -2.58
C ARG A 243 -9.59 -10.67 -4.08
N GLU A 244 -10.48 -11.29 -4.83
CA GLU A 244 -10.54 -11.06 -6.26
C GLU A 244 -10.74 -9.56 -6.55
N ALA A 245 -9.96 -9.04 -7.48
CA ALA A 245 -10.17 -7.69 -7.97
C ALA A 245 -11.58 -7.59 -8.58
N LYS A 246 -12.35 -6.56 -8.21
CA LYS A 246 -13.69 -6.33 -8.77
C LYS A 246 -13.66 -5.50 -10.03
N SER A 247 -12.64 -4.68 -10.19
CA SER A 247 -12.45 -3.79 -11.33
C SER A 247 -11.00 -3.37 -11.46
N VAL A 248 -10.60 -3.02 -12.68
CA VAL A 248 -9.34 -2.33 -13.00
C VAL A 248 -9.70 -0.96 -13.56
N SER A 249 -9.07 0.11 -13.08
CA SER A 249 -9.36 1.46 -13.56
C SER A 249 -8.12 2.35 -13.58
N VAL A 250 -8.18 3.38 -14.43
CA VAL A 250 -7.18 4.43 -14.54
C VAL A 250 -7.89 5.77 -14.57
N GLU A 251 -7.42 6.72 -13.75
CA GLU A 251 -7.99 8.07 -13.66
C GLU A 251 -6.87 9.11 -13.72
N ASP A 252 -7.10 10.22 -14.44
CA ASP A 252 -6.21 11.37 -14.45
C ASP A 252 -6.97 12.64 -14.05
N THR A 253 -6.37 13.43 -13.16
CA THR A 253 -6.82 14.79 -12.84
C THR A 253 -5.95 15.78 -13.59
N TYR A 254 -6.53 16.65 -14.39
CA TYR A 254 -5.82 17.62 -15.22
C TYR A 254 -5.55 18.90 -14.43
N ASP A 255 -4.39 19.51 -14.64
CA ASP A 255 -4.01 20.75 -13.95
C ASP A 255 -4.93 21.94 -14.30
N VAL A 256 -5.46 21.94 -15.54
CA VAL A 256 -6.45 22.91 -16.04
C VAL A 256 -7.62 22.11 -16.62
N ASP A 257 -8.86 22.61 -16.42
CA ASP A 257 -10.04 21.95 -16.97
C ASP A 257 -9.97 21.90 -18.49
N ILE A 258 -10.32 20.76 -19.08
CA ILE A 258 -10.33 20.54 -20.52
C ILE A 258 -11.73 20.88 -21.03
N HIS A 259 -11.83 21.82 -21.97
CA HIS A 259 -13.07 22.21 -22.64
C HIS A 259 -13.14 21.67 -24.07
N ASP A 260 -11.99 21.41 -24.68
CA ASP A 260 -11.88 20.95 -26.06
C ASP A 260 -12.31 19.48 -26.20
N ARG A 261 -13.41 19.25 -26.92
CA ARG A 261 -13.99 17.90 -27.09
C ARG A 261 -13.05 16.92 -27.78
N PRO A 262 -12.37 17.27 -28.89
CA PRO A 262 -11.35 16.42 -29.49
C PRO A 262 -10.26 16.01 -28.54
N ARG A 263 -9.76 16.93 -27.68
CA ARG A 263 -8.77 16.64 -26.67
C ARG A 263 -9.30 15.71 -25.59
N ILE A 264 -10.54 15.91 -25.13
CA ILE A 264 -11.20 15.00 -24.17
C ILE A 264 -11.26 13.58 -24.77
N GLY A 265 -11.65 13.42 -26.03
CA GLY A 265 -11.66 12.13 -26.73
C GLY A 265 -10.27 11.48 -26.78
N LEU A 266 -9.23 12.26 -27.08
CA LEU A 266 -7.85 11.75 -27.08
C LEU A 266 -7.42 11.24 -25.69
N GLU A 267 -7.76 11.98 -24.62
CA GLU A 267 -7.43 11.56 -23.24
C GLU A 267 -8.22 10.30 -22.84
N VAL A 268 -9.49 10.16 -23.24
CA VAL A 268 -10.27 8.94 -23.00
C VAL A 268 -9.63 7.72 -23.68
N ARG A 269 -9.14 7.85 -24.93
CA ARG A 269 -8.40 6.77 -25.61
C ARG A 269 -7.14 6.37 -24.88
N ARG A 270 -6.33 7.35 -24.45
CA ARG A 270 -5.10 7.10 -23.66
C ARG A 270 -5.39 6.38 -22.33
N LEU A 271 -6.48 6.77 -21.66
CA LEU A 271 -6.91 6.12 -20.43
C LEU A 271 -7.38 4.69 -20.68
N ALA A 272 -8.12 4.46 -21.78
CA ALA A 272 -8.55 3.13 -22.19
C ALA A 272 -7.34 2.21 -22.46
N ASP A 273 -6.34 2.70 -23.21
CA ASP A 273 -5.11 1.93 -23.48
C ASP A 273 -4.34 1.60 -22.20
N ARG A 274 -4.23 2.53 -21.27
CA ARG A 274 -3.59 2.31 -19.96
C ARG A 274 -4.37 1.34 -19.10
N CYS A 275 -5.71 1.41 -19.15
CA CYS A 275 -6.58 0.49 -18.41
C CYS A 275 -6.43 -0.95 -18.93
N VAL A 276 -6.45 -1.14 -20.26
CA VAL A 276 -6.24 -2.44 -20.89
C VAL A 276 -4.86 -3.01 -20.58
N ARG A 277 -3.82 -2.18 -20.62
CA ARG A 277 -2.47 -2.63 -20.24
C ARG A 277 -2.46 -3.20 -18.83
N ARG A 278 -3.02 -2.49 -17.83
CA ARG A 278 -3.15 -2.99 -16.46
C ARG A 278 -3.98 -4.26 -16.36
N LEU A 279 -5.02 -4.38 -17.17
CA LEU A 279 -5.88 -5.55 -17.22
C LEU A 279 -5.08 -6.78 -17.69
N ARG A 280 -4.29 -6.62 -18.76
CA ARG A 280 -3.41 -7.67 -19.31
C ARG A 280 -2.27 -8.05 -18.36
N GLU A 281 -1.64 -7.08 -17.71
CA GLU A 281 -0.61 -7.30 -16.70
C GLU A 281 -1.12 -8.12 -15.51
N ALA A 282 -2.41 -7.98 -15.18
CA ALA A 282 -3.06 -8.79 -14.15
C ALA A 282 -3.57 -10.16 -14.67
N GLY A 283 -3.40 -10.48 -15.96
CA GLY A 283 -3.94 -11.69 -16.57
C GLY A 283 -5.47 -11.73 -16.65
N LEU A 284 -6.12 -10.55 -16.64
CA LEU A 284 -7.57 -10.43 -16.56
C LEU A 284 -8.18 -9.89 -17.85
N SER A 285 -9.43 -10.22 -18.04
CA SER A 285 -10.37 -9.61 -18.99
C SER A 285 -11.60 -9.07 -18.27
N GLY A 286 -12.46 -8.30 -18.94
CA GLY A 286 -13.69 -7.84 -18.31
C GLY A 286 -14.73 -7.37 -19.29
N ARG A 287 -15.99 -7.33 -18.87
CA ARG A 287 -17.11 -7.07 -19.78
C ARG A 287 -17.84 -5.74 -19.60
N THR A 288 -17.66 -5.06 -18.47
CA THR A 288 -18.35 -3.79 -18.22
C THR A 288 -17.35 -2.64 -18.25
N ILE A 289 -17.46 -1.82 -19.28
CA ILE A 289 -16.63 -0.64 -19.45
C ILE A 289 -17.29 0.53 -18.73
N VAL A 290 -16.51 1.29 -17.99
CA VAL A 290 -16.98 2.41 -17.15
C VAL A 290 -16.21 3.67 -17.53
N LEU A 291 -16.93 4.73 -17.86
CA LEU A 291 -16.38 6.08 -18.01
C LEU A 291 -16.80 6.93 -16.82
N LYS A 292 -15.82 7.55 -16.18
CA LYS A 292 -16.01 8.52 -15.08
C LYS A 292 -15.56 9.89 -15.54
N VAL A 293 -16.42 10.88 -15.38
CA VAL A 293 -16.13 12.29 -15.69
C VAL A 293 -16.44 13.13 -14.46
N ARG A 294 -15.44 13.88 -13.98
CA ARG A 294 -15.63 14.88 -12.92
C ARG A 294 -15.50 16.27 -13.52
N ARG A 295 -16.48 17.10 -13.27
CA ARG A 295 -16.53 18.49 -13.75
C ARG A 295 -15.80 19.44 -12.78
N TYR A 296 -15.68 20.71 -13.17
CA TYR A 296 -15.07 21.78 -12.38
C TYR A 296 -15.71 22.00 -11.00
N ASP A 297 -17.03 21.80 -10.90
CA ASP A 297 -17.83 21.91 -9.68
C ASP A 297 -17.76 20.66 -8.77
N PHE A 298 -16.88 19.72 -9.10
CA PHE A 298 -16.71 18.41 -8.47
C PHE A 298 -17.88 17.45 -8.64
N SER A 299 -18.94 17.80 -9.38
CA SER A 299 -19.94 16.82 -9.76
C SER A 299 -19.30 15.69 -10.57
N THR A 300 -19.70 14.46 -10.26
CA THR A 300 -19.16 13.27 -10.90
C THR A 300 -20.25 12.54 -11.66
N LEU A 301 -20.00 12.31 -12.93
CA LEU A 301 -20.84 11.48 -13.79
C LEU A 301 -20.13 10.14 -14.04
N THR A 302 -20.88 9.06 -13.92
CA THR A 302 -20.40 7.72 -14.28
C THR A 302 -21.36 7.13 -15.30
N ARG A 303 -20.82 6.57 -16.37
CA ARG A 303 -21.55 5.86 -17.42
C ARG A 303 -20.92 4.50 -17.60
N SER A 304 -21.70 3.50 -17.90
CA SER A 304 -21.20 2.14 -18.12
C SER A 304 -21.93 1.47 -19.26
N GLU A 305 -21.20 0.60 -19.96
CA GLU A 305 -21.71 -0.28 -21.01
C GLU A 305 -21.24 -1.70 -20.71
N THR A 306 -22.15 -2.65 -20.72
CA THR A 306 -21.79 -4.07 -20.52
C THR A 306 -21.80 -4.79 -21.87
N LEU A 307 -20.65 -5.29 -22.26
CA LEU A 307 -20.43 -6.04 -23.49
C LEU A 307 -21.02 -7.46 -23.38
N ARG A 308 -21.18 -8.14 -24.49
CA ARG A 308 -21.69 -9.52 -24.54
C ARG A 308 -20.75 -10.51 -23.84
N GLY A 309 -19.44 -10.33 -23.98
CA GLY A 309 -18.38 -11.14 -23.38
C GLY A 309 -17.26 -10.32 -22.77
N PRO A 310 -16.43 -10.94 -21.90
CA PRO A 310 -15.21 -10.30 -21.41
C PRO A 310 -14.22 -10.02 -22.54
N THR A 311 -13.50 -8.90 -22.45
CA THR A 311 -12.48 -8.50 -23.43
C THR A 311 -11.27 -7.87 -22.76
N ASP A 312 -10.12 -8.00 -23.38
CA ASP A 312 -8.88 -7.28 -23.13
C ASP A 312 -8.37 -6.59 -24.41
N ASP A 313 -9.25 -6.47 -25.44
CA ASP A 313 -8.93 -5.80 -26.69
C ASP A 313 -9.00 -4.27 -26.51
N PRO A 314 -7.88 -3.54 -26.74
CA PRO A 314 -7.84 -2.10 -26.59
C PRO A 314 -8.74 -1.37 -27.59
N ALA A 315 -9.02 -1.94 -28.78
CA ALA A 315 -9.90 -1.32 -29.75
C ALA A 315 -11.35 -1.34 -29.26
N VAL A 316 -11.80 -2.48 -28.72
CA VAL A 316 -13.15 -2.64 -28.16
C VAL A 316 -13.37 -1.73 -26.95
N VAL A 317 -12.39 -1.67 -26.03
CA VAL A 317 -12.49 -0.83 -24.83
C VAL A 317 -12.47 0.66 -25.20
N ARG A 318 -11.63 1.08 -26.15
CA ARG A 318 -11.62 2.47 -26.66
C ARG A 318 -12.95 2.87 -27.27
N GLU A 319 -13.48 2.05 -28.18
CA GLU A 319 -14.74 2.32 -28.84
C GLU A 319 -15.92 2.42 -27.86
N ALA A 320 -16.00 1.52 -26.89
CA ALA A 320 -17.02 1.57 -25.84
C ALA A 320 -16.86 2.84 -24.97
N ALA A 321 -15.64 3.20 -24.58
CA ALA A 321 -15.40 4.43 -23.80
C ALA A 321 -15.75 5.70 -24.58
N GLU A 322 -15.51 5.73 -25.90
CA GLU A 322 -15.91 6.84 -26.79
C GLU A 322 -17.44 6.95 -26.91
N ARG A 323 -18.15 5.85 -27.13
CA ARG A 323 -19.62 5.84 -27.12
C ARG A 323 -20.18 6.35 -25.80
N LEU A 324 -19.60 5.95 -24.67
CA LEU A 324 -20.00 6.46 -23.36
C LEU A 324 -19.75 7.97 -23.22
N LEU A 325 -18.64 8.47 -23.79
CA LEU A 325 -18.32 9.90 -23.79
C LEU A 325 -19.35 10.70 -24.61
N GLU A 326 -19.88 10.16 -25.70
CA GLU A 326 -20.90 10.83 -26.51
C GLU A 326 -22.15 11.21 -25.70
N SER A 327 -22.51 10.37 -24.72
CA SER A 327 -23.65 10.59 -23.83
C SER A 327 -23.40 11.59 -22.71
N VAL A 328 -22.18 12.15 -22.59
CA VAL A 328 -21.79 13.07 -21.51
C VAL A 328 -21.61 14.48 -22.03
N ASP A 329 -22.33 15.43 -21.43
CA ASP A 329 -22.08 16.84 -21.63
C ASP A 329 -20.77 17.27 -20.94
N THR A 330 -19.82 17.77 -21.75
CA THR A 330 -18.50 18.22 -21.32
C THR A 330 -18.29 19.73 -21.48
N THR A 331 -19.32 20.49 -21.83
CA THR A 331 -19.25 21.94 -22.14
C THR A 331 -18.79 22.75 -20.92
N GLY A 332 -19.16 22.33 -19.71
CA GLY A 332 -18.76 22.98 -18.45
C GLY A 332 -17.30 22.76 -18.04
N GLY A 333 -16.50 22.06 -18.86
CA GLY A 333 -15.11 21.72 -18.52
C GLY A 333 -14.96 20.44 -17.71
N VAL A 334 -13.91 19.70 -18.04
CA VAL A 334 -13.58 18.39 -17.44
C VAL A 334 -12.33 18.50 -16.57
N ARG A 335 -12.49 18.26 -15.28
CA ARG A 335 -11.42 18.24 -14.29
C ARG A 335 -10.70 16.91 -14.22
N LEU A 336 -11.44 15.80 -14.32
CA LEU A 336 -10.92 14.43 -14.22
C LEU A 336 -11.64 13.53 -15.21
N LEU A 337 -10.88 12.65 -15.83
CA LEU A 337 -11.37 11.53 -16.62
C LEU A 337 -10.88 10.22 -16.03
N GLY A 338 -11.71 9.18 -16.12
CA GLY A 338 -11.35 7.83 -15.72
C GLY A 338 -11.99 6.80 -16.65
N VAL A 339 -11.24 5.76 -16.96
CA VAL A 339 -11.74 4.56 -17.66
C VAL A 339 -11.49 3.36 -16.76
N GLY A 340 -12.52 2.53 -16.60
CA GLY A 340 -12.47 1.32 -15.81
C GLY A 340 -13.11 0.15 -16.50
N VAL A 341 -12.71 -1.05 -16.12
CA VAL A 341 -13.27 -2.32 -16.57
C VAL A 341 -13.66 -3.13 -15.33
N SER A 342 -14.88 -3.64 -15.32
CA SER A 342 -15.41 -4.50 -14.26
C SER A 342 -16.14 -5.72 -14.84
N GLY A 343 -16.66 -6.60 -13.97
CA GLY A 343 -17.14 -7.90 -14.41
C GLY A 343 -15.97 -8.72 -14.95
N LEU A 344 -14.91 -8.80 -14.11
CA LEU A 344 -13.63 -9.41 -14.48
C LEU A 344 -13.75 -10.92 -14.62
N ALA A 345 -12.90 -11.51 -15.47
CA ALA A 345 -12.72 -12.93 -15.70
C ALA A 345 -11.23 -13.23 -15.99
N ASP A 346 -10.77 -14.42 -15.63
CA ASP A 346 -9.36 -14.84 -15.73
C ASP A 346 -8.88 -15.06 -17.17
N TYR A 347 -9.79 -15.10 -18.14
CA TYR A 347 -9.44 -15.26 -19.57
C TYR A 347 -10.50 -14.64 -20.48
N THR A 348 -10.10 -14.32 -21.71
CA THR A 348 -11.00 -13.94 -22.79
C THR A 348 -11.52 -15.19 -23.49
N GLN A 349 -12.84 -15.33 -23.58
CA GLN A 349 -13.39 -16.23 -24.59
C GLN A 349 -13.12 -15.56 -25.94
N GLU A 350 -12.20 -16.11 -26.73
CA GLU A 350 -11.91 -15.60 -28.07
C GLU A 350 -13.21 -15.65 -28.89
N ASP A 351 -13.65 -14.47 -29.34
CA ASP A 351 -14.76 -14.39 -30.29
C ASP A 351 -14.22 -14.94 -31.62
N LEU A 352 -14.68 -16.14 -32.01
CA LEU A 352 -14.30 -16.80 -33.26
C LEU A 352 -14.52 -15.93 -34.50
N PHE A 353 -15.39 -14.93 -34.42
CA PHE A 353 -15.65 -13.97 -35.49
C PHE A 353 -14.65 -12.80 -35.51
N ALA A 354 -14.00 -12.46 -34.38
CA ALA A 354 -12.95 -11.44 -34.33
C ALA A 354 -11.61 -11.93 -34.92
N GLN A 355 -11.36 -13.25 -34.94
CA GLN A 355 -10.17 -13.82 -35.57
C GLN A 355 -10.11 -13.64 -37.08
N ALA A 356 -11.25 -13.52 -37.74
CA ALA A 356 -11.31 -13.31 -39.21
C ALA A 356 -10.90 -11.89 -39.67
N ALA A 357 -10.75 -10.95 -38.75
CA ALA A 357 -10.45 -9.53 -39.01
C ALA A 357 -9.03 -9.07 -38.59
N ARG A 358 -8.16 -9.95 -38.12
CA ARG A 358 -6.80 -9.57 -37.70
C ARG A 358 -5.83 -9.46 -38.87
N PRO A 359 -5.20 -8.28 -39.11
CA PRO A 359 -3.96 -8.23 -39.87
C PRO A 359 -2.83 -8.81 -39.00
N SER A 360 -1.95 -9.58 -39.64
CA SER A 360 -0.80 -10.27 -39.05
C SER A 360 0.10 -9.32 -38.23
N PRO A 361 0.62 -9.72 -37.07
CA PRO A 361 1.40 -8.83 -36.21
C PRO A 361 2.79 -8.63 -36.80
N ALA A 362 3.18 -7.37 -36.95
CA ALA A 362 4.58 -6.99 -37.07
C ALA A 362 5.21 -7.02 -35.65
N VAL A 363 6.24 -7.85 -35.53
CA VAL A 363 7.07 -8.00 -34.33
C VAL A 363 7.78 -6.69 -34.02
N SER A 364 7.60 -6.13 -32.86
CA SER A 364 8.58 -5.23 -32.25
C SER A 364 8.60 -5.46 -30.76
N ALA A 365 9.71 -6.02 -30.32
CA ALA A 365 10.10 -6.13 -28.93
C ALA A 365 10.59 -4.77 -28.41
N ALA A 366 10.12 -4.34 -27.26
CA ALA A 366 10.88 -3.58 -26.28
C ALA A 366 10.10 -3.61 -24.95
N ASP A 367 10.66 -4.30 -23.99
CA ASP A 367 10.37 -4.20 -22.57
C ASP A 367 10.71 -2.78 -22.11
N ASP A 368 9.68 -2.01 -21.68
CA ASP A 368 9.89 -0.78 -20.93
C ASP A 368 9.04 -0.81 -19.65
N PRO A 369 9.64 -0.46 -18.50
CA PRO A 369 8.96 -0.50 -17.21
C PRO A 369 7.83 0.53 -17.14
N LEU A 370 6.78 0.17 -16.38
CA LEU A 370 5.55 0.93 -16.12
C LEU A 370 5.80 2.43 -15.88
N PRO A 371 5.16 3.32 -16.63
CA PRO A 371 5.21 4.73 -16.29
C PRO A 371 4.29 5.02 -15.08
N GLU A 372 4.89 5.63 -14.06
CA GLU A 372 4.18 6.35 -13.00
C GLU A 372 3.16 7.35 -13.58
N PRO A 373 2.13 7.79 -12.80
CA PRO A 373 1.11 8.70 -13.30
C PRO A 373 1.76 9.93 -13.95
N ALA A 374 1.59 10.05 -15.25
CA ALA A 374 2.21 11.10 -16.04
C ALA A 374 1.62 12.45 -15.65
N ALA A 375 2.45 13.30 -15.07
CA ALA A 375 2.27 14.74 -15.17
C ALA A 375 2.29 15.14 -16.67
N PRO A 376 1.62 16.23 -17.08
CA PRO A 376 1.57 16.66 -18.46
C PRO A 376 2.98 16.73 -19.05
N SER A 377 3.20 16.05 -20.16
CA SER A 377 4.51 16.00 -20.83
C SER A 377 4.94 17.41 -21.22
N PRO A 378 6.10 17.89 -20.76
CA PRO A 378 6.74 19.05 -21.36
C PRO A 378 7.21 18.69 -22.77
N ALA A 379 7.42 19.71 -23.59
CA ALA A 379 7.90 19.60 -24.97
C ALA A 379 9.11 18.64 -25.10
N PRO A 380 9.25 17.89 -26.17
CA PRO A 380 10.34 16.93 -26.35
C PRO A 380 11.68 17.64 -26.33
N GLY A 381 12.57 17.31 -25.37
CA GLY A 381 13.96 17.76 -25.45
C GLY A 381 14.80 17.77 -24.18
N LEU A 382 14.26 17.97 -23.00
CA LEU A 382 15.10 18.06 -21.78
C LEU A 382 14.67 17.07 -20.71
N PRO A 383 15.63 16.40 -20.03
CA PRO A 383 15.31 15.53 -18.89
C PRO A 383 14.55 16.29 -17.80
N HIS A 384 13.43 15.74 -17.36
CA HIS A 384 12.60 16.30 -16.28
C HIS A 384 12.91 15.61 -14.96
N TRP A 385 13.66 16.31 -14.09
CA TRP A 385 14.04 15.80 -12.77
C TRP A 385 12.98 16.16 -11.72
N ARG A 386 12.50 15.20 -10.96
CA ARG A 386 11.45 15.37 -9.95
C ARG A 386 12.01 15.34 -8.54
N ALA A 387 11.50 16.17 -7.63
CA ALA A 387 11.90 16.18 -6.23
C ALA A 387 11.61 14.82 -5.57
N GLY A 388 12.64 14.21 -4.98
CA GLY A 388 12.58 12.86 -4.38
C GLY A 388 13.08 11.75 -5.28
N GLN A 389 13.26 11.98 -6.59
CA GLN A 389 13.74 10.98 -7.56
C GLN A 389 15.17 10.55 -7.25
N ASP A 390 15.41 9.22 -7.31
CA ASP A 390 16.76 8.66 -7.16
C ASP A 390 17.58 8.89 -8.42
N VAL A 391 18.87 9.16 -8.22
CA VAL A 391 19.83 9.41 -9.29
C VAL A 391 21.18 8.79 -8.96
N LEU A 392 21.95 8.51 -10.00
CA LEU A 392 23.33 8.11 -9.92
C LEU A 392 24.19 9.07 -10.76
N HIS A 393 25.21 9.66 -10.14
CA HIS A 393 26.22 10.45 -10.83
C HIS A 393 27.52 9.66 -10.94
N ALA A 394 28.19 9.73 -12.08
CA ALA A 394 29.41 8.95 -12.34
C ALA A 394 30.52 9.20 -11.33
N GLU A 395 30.67 10.44 -10.84
CA GLU A 395 31.71 10.83 -9.86
C GLU A 395 31.23 10.77 -8.41
N PHE A 396 29.96 11.15 -8.15
CA PHE A 396 29.46 11.35 -6.77
C PHE A 396 28.62 10.18 -6.24
N GLY A 397 28.32 9.17 -7.08
CA GLY A 397 27.56 8.00 -6.68
C GLY A 397 26.06 8.27 -6.57
N HIS A 398 25.37 7.52 -5.69
CA HIS A 398 23.94 7.60 -5.47
C HIS A 398 23.53 8.88 -4.73
N GLY A 399 22.39 9.42 -5.14
CA GLY A 399 21.79 10.58 -4.53
C GLY A 399 20.31 10.72 -4.91
N TRP A 400 19.69 11.84 -4.52
CA TRP A 400 18.32 12.13 -4.85
C TRP A 400 18.14 13.62 -5.19
N VAL A 401 17.17 13.89 -6.06
CA VAL A 401 16.85 15.23 -6.55
C VAL A 401 16.11 16.01 -5.47
N GLN A 402 16.68 17.12 -5.01
CA GLN A 402 16.00 18.06 -4.12
C GLN A 402 15.03 18.98 -4.87
N GLY A 403 15.37 19.33 -6.10
CA GLY A 403 14.55 20.16 -6.97
C GLY A 403 15.24 20.43 -8.30
N SER A 404 14.46 20.86 -9.28
CA SER A 404 14.97 21.29 -10.59
C SER A 404 14.24 22.53 -11.07
N GLY A 405 14.93 23.37 -11.84
CA GLY A 405 14.38 24.60 -12.42
C GLY A 405 15.47 25.39 -13.15
N VAL A 406 15.04 26.23 -14.09
CA VAL A 406 15.94 27.14 -14.85
C VAL A 406 17.16 26.39 -15.44
N GLY A 407 16.91 25.23 -16.08
CA GLY A 407 17.96 24.41 -16.69
C GLY A 407 18.95 23.75 -15.72
N ARG A 408 18.65 23.76 -14.41
CA ARG A 408 19.51 23.16 -13.37
C ARG A 408 18.76 22.17 -12.53
N VAL A 409 19.47 21.17 -11.97
CA VAL A 409 19.01 20.17 -11.03
C VAL A 409 19.91 20.15 -9.80
N THR A 410 19.33 20.20 -8.63
CA THR A 410 20.03 20.13 -7.35
C THR A 410 19.87 18.74 -6.76
N VAL A 411 20.97 18.06 -6.50
CA VAL A 411 21.06 16.69 -6.02
C VAL A 411 21.77 16.65 -4.67
N ARG A 412 21.25 15.85 -3.74
CA ARG A 412 21.93 15.49 -2.51
C ARG A 412 22.46 14.07 -2.63
N PHE A 413 23.75 13.88 -2.40
CA PHE A 413 24.43 12.58 -2.52
C PHE A 413 24.50 11.90 -1.16
N GLU A 414 23.56 11.01 -0.92
CA GLU A 414 23.45 10.19 0.29
C GLU A 414 22.73 8.88 -0.03
N THR A 415 22.97 7.86 0.81
CA THR A 415 22.33 6.55 0.75
C THR A 415 21.65 6.26 2.08
N PRO A 416 20.75 5.27 2.19
CA PRO A 416 20.05 4.96 3.46
C PRO A 416 20.98 4.72 4.65
N GLN A 417 22.21 4.23 4.40
CA GLN A 417 23.20 3.91 5.43
C GLN A 417 24.28 4.99 5.62
N SER A 418 24.31 6.02 4.80
CA SER A 418 25.29 7.11 4.93
C SER A 418 24.85 8.18 5.94
N PRO A 419 25.75 9.03 6.44
CA PRO A 419 25.35 10.28 7.05
C PRO A 419 24.71 11.24 6.01
N PRO A 420 24.03 12.32 6.45
CA PRO A 420 23.53 13.35 5.53
C PRO A 420 24.58 13.86 4.58
N GLY A 421 24.30 13.71 3.28
CA GLY A 421 25.28 13.93 2.22
C GLY A 421 25.38 15.39 1.74
N ARG A 422 26.35 15.64 0.85
CA ARG A 422 26.59 16.96 0.26
C ARG A 422 25.60 17.26 -0.85
N ILE A 423 25.29 18.54 -1.02
CA ILE A 423 24.43 19.06 -2.09
C ILE A 423 25.31 19.57 -3.24
N ARG A 424 24.92 19.25 -4.48
CA ARG A 424 25.52 19.79 -5.70
C ARG A 424 24.44 20.14 -6.72
N THR A 425 24.73 21.11 -7.57
CA THR A 425 23.82 21.56 -8.63
C THR A 425 24.49 21.35 -9.98
N PHE A 426 23.77 20.70 -10.89
CA PHE A 426 24.21 20.34 -12.25
C PHE A 426 23.32 21.01 -13.30
N LEU A 427 23.71 20.97 -14.55
CA LEU A 427 22.80 21.21 -15.67
C LEU A 427 21.81 20.04 -15.75
N VAL A 428 20.56 20.29 -16.16
CA VAL A 428 19.57 19.21 -16.37
C VAL A 428 20.01 18.20 -17.44
N THR A 429 20.93 18.61 -18.34
CA THR A 429 21.50 17.82 -19.43
C THR A 429 22.86 17.19 -19.08
N ASP A 430 23.29 17.23 -17.83
CA ASP A 430 24.57 16.65 -17.42
C ASP A 430 24.63 15.15 -17.78
N PRO A 431 25.56 14.72 -18.66
CA PRO A 431 25.60 13.32 -19.11
C PRO A 431 26.07 12.34 -18.02
N ALA A 432 26.72 12.86 -16.95
CA ALA A 432 27.15 12.05 -15.83
C ALA A 432 26.00 11.77 -14.82
N LEU A 433 24.87 12.47 -14.93
CA LEU A 433 23.70 12.30 -14.08
C LEU A 433 22.62 11.47 -14.81
N ARG A 434 22.24 10.36 -14.21
CA ARG A 434 21.19 9.48 -14.76
C ARG A 434 20.17 9.09 -13.68
N PRO A 435 18.93 8.74 -14.05
CA PRO A 435 17.99 8.11 -13.12
C PRO A 435 18.56 6.83 -12.55
N ALA A 436 18.21 6.51 -11.32
CA ALA A 436 18.62 5.28 -10.65
C ALA A 436 17.42 4.64 -9.92
N ASP A 437 17.53 3.34 -9.70
CA ASP A 437 16.60 2.62 -8.86
C ASP A 437 16.85 2.95 -7.38
N PRO A 438 15.80 2.92 -6.53
CA PRO A 438 15.94 3.11 -5.10
C PRO A 438 16.84 2.04 -4.46
N LEU A 439 17.69 2.45 -3.53
CA LEU A 439 18.47 1.51 -2.73
C LEU A 439 17.61 0.87 -1.62
N PRO A 440 17.92 -0.37 -1.19
CA PRO A 440 17.28 -1.02 -0.05
C PRO A 440 17.43 -0.18 1.22
N LEU A 441 16.38 -0.12 2.05
CA LEU A 441 16.38 0.64 3.31
C LEU A 441 17.33 0.02 4.35
N VAL A 442 17.36 -1.32 4.40
CA VAL A 442 18.26 -2.11 5.24
C VAL A 442 19.10 -3.00 4.33
N LEU A 443 20.38 -3.06 4.57
CA LEU A 443 21.24 -3.98 3.81
C LEU A 443 20.91 -5.42 4.21
N PRO A 444 20.78 -6.34 3.25
CA PRO A 444 20.67 -7.75 3.59
C PRO A 444 21.90 -8.16 4.43
N PRO A 445 21.74 -9.06 5.42
CA PRO A 445 22.86 -9.57 6.18
C PRO A 445 23.91 -10.11 5.18
N ALA A 446 25.18 -9.77 5.42
CA ALA A 446 26.26 -10.26 4.56
C ALA A 446 26.12 -11.78 4.43
N PRO A 447 26.28 -12.35 3.22
CA PRO A 447 26.24 -13.79 3.05
C PRO A 447 27.24 -14.40 4.02
N VAL A 448 26.77 -15.27 4.92
CA VAL A 448 27.64 -16.03 5.81
C VAL A 448 28.50 -16.89 4.89
N THR A 449 29.73 -16.48 4.67
CA THR A 449 30.72 -17.32 4.01
C THR A 449 30.86 -18.54 4.91
N ARG A 450 30.21 -19.65 4.56
CA ARG A 450 30.55 -20.96 5.15
C ARG A 450 32.03 -21.15 4.81
N ASN A 451 32.88 -20.95 5.80
CA ASN A 451 34.23 -21.45 5.72
C ASN A 451 34.12 -22.96 5.50
N GLU A 452 34.34 -23.40 4.27
CA GLU A 452 34.62 -24.80 4.05
C GLU A 452 35.83 -25.14 4.94
N PRO A 453 35.77 -26.19 5.77
CA PRO A 453 36.94 -26.63 6.51
C PRO A 453 37.98 -27.07 5.49
N GLU A 454 39.16 -26.42 5.52
CA GLU A 454 40.34 -26.83 4.76
C GLU A 454 40.51 -28.34 4.90
N ARG A 455 40.32 -29.07 3.81
CA ARG A 455 40.74 -30.47 3.69
C ARG A 455 42.25 -30.49 3.79
N ARG A 456 42.76 -30.68 5.01
CA ARG A 456 44.16 -31.06 5.22
C ARG A 456 44.44 -32.34 4.40
N ALA A 457 45.30 -32.23 3.40
CA ALA A 457 45.87 -33.34 2.67
C ALA A 457 46.67 -34.17 3.66
N VAL A 458 46.16 -35.35 4.03
CA VAL A 458 46.92 -36.38 4.74
C VAL A 458 47.65 -37.16 3.69
N GLY A 459 49.00 -37.03 3.72
CA GLY A 459 49.91 -37.78 2.89
C GLY A 459 49.83 -39.29 3.17
N ARG A 460 49.88 -40.06 2.11
CA ARG A 460 50.03 -41.52 2.12
C ARG A 460 51.34 -41.91 2.75
N GLN A 461 51.33 -42.74 3.80
CA GLN A 461 52.43 -43.66 4.12
C GLN A 461 51.87 -44.98 4.68
N GLY A 462 52.20 -46.05 4.00
CA GLY A 462 52.69 -47.36 4.43
C GLY A 462 51.81 -48.28 5.27
N TYR A 463 51.34 -49.32 4.61
CA TYR A 463 50.86 -50.59 5.16
C TYR A 463 51.85 -51.25 6.09
N VAL A 464 51.43 -51.68 7.29
CA VAL A 464 51.91 -52.93 7.96
C VAL A 464 50.75 -53.54 8.75
N SER A 465 50.46 -54.80 8.46
CA SER A 465 49.47 -55.69 9.04
C SER A 465 49.89 -56.20 10.41
N SER A 466 48.95 -56.36 11.36
CA SER A 466 48.91 -57.52 12.26
C SER A 466 47.57 -57.58 13.02
N GLU A 467 46.99 -58.76 12.98
CA GLU A 467 45.77 -59.24 13.62
C GLU A 467 45.97 -59.59 15.13
N PRO A 468 44.97 -60.23 15.84
CA PRO A 468 44.10 -59.55 16.83
C PRO A 468 44.25 -60.16 18.23
N ALA A 469 43.72 -59.53 19.23
CA ALA A 469 43.50 -60.20 20.54
C ALA A 469 42.30 -59.61 21.31
N SER A 470 41.28 -60.44 21.39
CA SER A 470 40.41 -60.81 22.52
C SER A 470 39.94 -59.81 23.61
N LEU A 471 38.62 -59.77 23.76
CA LEU A 471 37.81 -59.37 24.90
C LEU A 471 38.23 -60.03 26.21
N PRO A 472 37.84 -59.49 27.42
CA PRO A 472 36.74 -60.11 28.10
C PRO A 472 35.74 -59.18 28.88
N LYS A 473 34.68 -59.79 29.16
CA LYS A 473 33.37 -59.48 29.77
C LYS A 473 33.41 -58.90 31.22
N SER A 474 32.27 -58.24 31.53
CA SER A 474 31.46 -58.28 32.75
C SER A 474 31.91 -57.49 33.99
N TRP A 475 31.05 -56.67 34.58
CA TRP A 475 30.22 -57.01 35.72
C TRP A 475 29.27 -55.83 36.10
N SER A 476 28.03 -56.12 36.22
CA SER A 476 26.90 -55.88 37.07
C SER A 476 27.14 -55.11 38.40
N GLY A 477 26.16 -54.30 38.77
CA GLY A 477 25.72 -54.25 40.14
C GLY A 477 25.18 -52.95 40.68
N ALA A 478 23.85 -52.94 40.81
CA ALA A 478 23.09 -52.43 41.98
C ALA A 478 23.06 -50.91 42.36
N GLY A 479 21.83 -50.35 42.30
CA GLY A 479 21.43 -49.25 43.19
C GLY A 479 21.22 -49.74 44.66
N PRO A 480 20.47 -49.08 45.54
CA PRO A 480 19.56 -47.96 45.49
C PRO A 480 19.64 -46.97 46.70
N GLY A 481 18.71 -46.01 46.79
CA GLY A 481 18.35 -45.36 48.05
C GLY A 481 18.30 -43.82 47.95
N ALA A 482 17.21 -43.18 47.87
CA ALA A 482 16.13 -42.78 48.77
C ALA A 482 16.56 -41.78 49.88
N THR A 483 15.82 -40.71 49.93
CA THR A 483 15.21 -39.90 50.99
C THR A 483 15.51 -38.40 50.85
N SER A 484 14.48 -37.61 50.57
CA SER A 484 13.52 -36.85 51.41
C SER A 484 14.05 -35.54 51.97
N ARG A 485 13.39 -34.54 51.56
CA ARG A 485 12.88 -33.25 52.09
C ARG A 485 13.44 -32.76 53.46
N PRO A 486 13.30 -31.50 53.76
CA PRO A 486 12.09 -30.71 53.71
C PRO A 486 12.15 -29.50 52.76
#